data_3bd10c63656618f7bd6902e8e3315259
#
_entry.id   3bd10c63656618f7bd6902e8e3315259
#
_cell.length_a   1.000
_cell.length_b   1.000
_cell.length_c   1.000
_cell.angle_alpha   90.00
_cell.angle_beta   90.00
_cell.angle_gamma   90.00
#
_symmetry.space_group_name_H-M   'P 1'
#
loop_
_entity.id
_entity.type
_entity.pdbx_description
1 polymer ?
#
loop_
_entity_poly.entity_id
_entity_poly.type
_entity_poly.pdbx_seq_one_letter_code
_entity_poly.pdbx_strand_id
1 'polypeptide(L)'
;RSGDSFGVLLERNHLFYPQIHNIAEKTKGVFDVRKLRIGKPFTVLYSKDSARTPLVFIYELNKIEYLVVEFCDSIIAYIDRNPVKIIEKEAFGIIESSLSETMEAQGLPTQLIYDMSDDIYAWTIDFTRLQEGDNFK
;
A
#
# COMPACT_ATOMS: atom_id res chain seq x y z
N ARG A 1 -5.44 -17.21 1.31
CA ARG A 1 -6.40 -17.65 2.35
C ARG A 1 -5.85 -17.31 3.72
N SER A 2 -6.71 -17.26 4.74
CA SER A 2 -6.28 -17.10 6.14
C SER A 2 -5.36 -18.25 6.52
N GLY A 3 -4.13 -17.96 6.98
CA GLY A 3 -3.11 -18.95 7.36
C GLY A 3 -2.05 -19.25 6.29
N ASP A 4 -2.14 -18.69 5.10
CA ASP A 4 -1.09 -18.85 4.09
C ASP A 4 0.15 -18.03 4.49
N SER A 5 1.29 -18.69 4.68
CA SER A 5 2.59 -18.05 4.83
C SER A 5 3.20 -17.77 3.46
N PHE A 6 4.22 -16.92 3.40
CA PHE A 6 4.98 -16.68 2.17
C PHE A 6 5.49 -18.00 1.54
N GLY A 7 5.98 -18.92 2.36
CA GLY A 7 6.42 -20.24 1.90
C GLY A 7 5.32 -21.05 1.23
N VAL A 8 4.14 -21.14 1.86
CA VAL A 8 2.97 -21.84 1.30
C VAL A 8 2.51 -21.20 -0.02
N LEU A 9 2.58 -19.87 -0.10
CA LEU A 9 2.21 -19.14 -1.31
C LEU A 9 3.15 -19.45 -2.46
N LEU A 10 4.46 -19.49 -2.23
CA LEU A 10 5.47 -19.85 -3.23
C LEU A 10 5.40 -21.33 -3.62
N GLU A 11 5.18 -22.24 -2.66
CA GLU A 11 5.02 -23.68 -2.91
C GLU A 11 3.83 -23.96 -3.82
N ARG A 12 2.70 -23.32 -3.61
CA ARG A 12 1.52 -23.40 -4.50
C ARG A 12 1.78 -22.87 -5.91
N ASN A 13 2.81 -22.06 -6.08
CA ASN A 13 3.26 -21.54 -7.37
C ASN A 13 4.50 -22.26 -7.91
N HIS A 14 4.67 -23.56 -7.53
CA HIS A 14 5.70 -24.46 -8.03
C HIS A 14 7.15 -24.11 -7.68
N LEU A 15 7.36 -23.36 -6.58
CA LEU A 15 8.68 -23.16 -6.00
C LEU A 15 8.92 -24.16 -4.86
N PHE A 16 10.08 -24.79 -4.84
CA PHE A 16 10.43 -25.83 -3.87
C PHE A 16 11.17 -25.27 -2.66
N TYR A 17 11.10 -25.98 -1.55
CA TYR A 17 11.60 -25.54 -0.24
C TYR A 17 13.03 -24.96 -0.23
N PRO A 18 14.06 -25.52 -0.88
CA PRO A 18 15.39 -24.90 -0.92
C PRO A 18 15.39 -23.50 -1.57
N GLN A 19 14.58 -23.32 -2.62
CA GLN A 19 14.42 -22.03 -3.29
C GLN A 19 13.69 -21.02 -2.39
N ILE A 20 12.62 -21.47 -1.73
CA ILE A 20 11.83 -20.64 -0.81
C ILE A 20 12.71 -20.09 0.33
N HIS A 21 13.58 -20.93 0.89
CA HIS A 21 14.51 -20.50 1.93
C HIS A 21 15.49 -19.43 1.41
N ASN A 22 16.10 -19.68 0.24
CA ASN A 22 17.00 -18.71 -0.39
C ASN A 22 16.32 -17.39 -0.72
N ILE A 23 15.07 -17.44 -1.19
CA ILE A 23 14.25 -16.24 -1.46
C ILE A 23 14.04 -15.45 -0.17
N ALA A 24 13.64 -16.13 0.91
CA ALA A 24 13.39 -15.49 2.20
C ALA A 24 14.65 -14.79 2.74
N GLU A 25 15.81 -15.45 2.66
CA GLU A 25 17.08 -14.86 3.09
C GLU A 25 17.51 -13.67 2.21
N LYS A 26 17.40 -13.77 0.90
CA LYS A 26 17.75 -12.68 -0.02
C LYS A 26 16.78 -11.50 0.08
N THR A 27 15.52 -11.76 0.36
CA THR A 27 14.50 -10.71 0.51
C THR A 27 14.61 -9.96 1.84
N LYS A 28 15.20 -10.58 2.87
CA LYS A 28 15.26 -10.07 4.24
C LYS A 28 15.83 -8.67 4.39
N GLY A 29 16.79 -8.29 3.54
CA GLY A 29 17.39 -6.95 3.51
C GLY A 29 16.50 -5.87 2.88
N VAL A 30 15.47 -6.27 2.13
CA VAL A 30 14.58 -5.39 1.38
C VAL A 30 13.18 -5.37 2.00
N PHE A 31 12.65 -6.56 2.32
CA PHE A 31 11.31 -6.73 2.87
C PHE A 31 11.24 -7.96 3.77
N ASP A 32 10.69 -7.79 4.97
CA ASP A 32 10.43 -8.92 5.85
C ASP A 32 9.17 -9.66 5.38
N VAL A 33 9.37 -10.84 4.81
CA VAL A 33 8.28 -11.69 4.27
C VAL A 33 7.23 -12.08 5.30
N ARG A 34 7.53 -11.95 6.61
CA ARG A 34 6.55 -12.18 7.69
C ARG A 34 5.51 -11.06 7.78
N LYS A 35 5.77 -9.91 7.15
CA LYS A 35 4.85 -8.78 7.07
C LYS A 35 3.84 -8.89 5.93
N LEU A 36 3.83 -10.00 5.19
CA LEU A 36 2.79 -10.25 4.19
C LEU A 36 1.40 -10.27 4.86
N ARG A 37 0.48 -9.54 4.27
CA ARG A 37 -0.89 -9.40 4.80
C ARG A 37 -1.86 -10.19 3.93
N ILE A 38 -2.79 -10.88 4.58
CA ILE A 38 -3.92 -11.54 3.91
C ILE A 38 -4.76 -10.51 3.16
N GLY A 39 -5.23 -10.91 1.97
CA GLY A 39 -6.09 -10.06 1.14
C GLY A 39 -5.35 -9.05 0.26
N LYS A 40 -4.04 -8.94 0.37
CA LYS A 40 -3.25 -8.13 -0.56
C LYS A 40 -3.04 -8.88 -1.87
N PRO A 41 -3.15 -8.21 -3.03
CA PRO A 41 -2.91 -8.82 -4.32
C PRO A 41 -1.44 -9.17 -4.52
N PHE A 42 -1.22 -10.23 -5.26
CA PHE A 42 0.10 -10.62 -5.75
C PHE A 42 -0.02 -11.18 -7.16
N THR A 43 1.06 -11.11 -7.92
CA THR A 43 1.17 -11.64 -9.29
C THR A 43 2.41 -12.51 -9.39
N VAL A 44 2.30 -13.65 -10.10
CA VAL A 44 3.45 -14.48 -10.46
C VAL A 44 3.54 -14.52 -11.97
N LEU A 45 4.69 -14.16 -12.51
CA LEU A 45 4.99 -14.27 -13.92
C LEU A 45 5.74 -15.59 -14.16
N TYR A 46 5.33 -16.30 -15.18
CA TYR A 46 5.89 -17.61 -15.56
C TYR A 46 6.57 -17.55 -16.91
N SER A 47 7.51 -18.45 -17.13
CA SER A 47 8.07 -18.70 -18.48
C SER A 47 6.96 -19.09 -19.46
N LYS A 48 7.15 -18.76 -20.74
CA LYS A 48 6.19 -19.09 -21.79
C LYS A 48 6.30 -20.53 -22.30
N ASP A 49 7.31 -21.24 -21.86
CA ASP A 49 7.53 -22.63 -22.24
C ASP A 49 6.55 -23.60 -21.54
N SER A 50 6.59 -24.86 -21.91
CA SER A 50 5.73 -25.92 -21.35
C SER A 50 6.01 -26.18 -19.86
N ALA A 51 7.19 -25.79 -19.34
CA ALA A 51 7.58 -25.99 -17.95
C ALA A 51 6.89 -24.99 -17.01
N ARG A 52 6.46 -23.81 -17.53
CA ARG A 52 5.81 -22.76 -16.74
C ARG A 52 6.56 -22.47 -15.44
N THR A 53 7.87 -22.28 -15.56
CA THR A 53 8.73 -21.95 -14.43
C THR A 53 8.40 -20.54 -13.93
N PRO A 54 8.19 -20.33 -12.62
CA PRO A 54 8.00 -19.00 -12.07
C PRO A 54 9.28 -18.18 -12.24
N LEU A 55 9.14 -16.97 -12.77
CA LEU A 55 10.25 -16.06 -13.07
C LEU A 55 10.27 -14.85 -12.16
N VAL A 56 9.09 -14.30 -11.84
CA VAL A 56 8.96 -13.08 -11.02
C VAL A 56 7.74 -13.19 -10.12
N PHE A 57 7.91 -12.82 -8.88
CA PHE A 57 6.83 -12.62 -7.91
C PHE A 57 6.71 -11.14 -7.59
N ILE A 58 5.51 -10.59 -7.71
CA ILE A 58 5.19 -9.19 -7.43
C ILE A 58 4.13 -9.16 -6.34
N TYR A 59 4.38 -8.40 -5.27
CA TYR A 59 3.44 -8.25 -4.16
C TYR A 59 3.16 -6.78 -3.89
N GLU A 60 1.90 -6.38 -3.90
CA GLU A 60 1.48 -5.00 -3.67
C GLU A 60 1.54 -4.65 -2.17
N LEU A 61 2.51 -3.81 -1.80
CA LEU A 61 2.65 -3.29 -0.44
C LEU A 61 1.57 -2.26 -0.14
N ASN A 62 1.36 -1.35 -1.08
CA ASN A 62 0.33 -0.31 -1.05
C ASN A 62 -0.04 0.09 -2.50
N LYS A 63 -0.80 1.15 -2.71
CA LYS A 63 -1.21 1.62 -4.05
C LYS A 63 -0.06 2.11 -4.93
N ILE A 64 1.08 2.41 -4.33
CA ILE A 64 2.24 3.02 -5.01
C ILE A 64 3.39 2.02 -5.07
N GLU A 65 3.67 1.30 -3.99
CA GLU A 65 4.85 0.47 -3.84
C GLU A 65 4.52 -1.02 -3.95
N TYR A 66 5.39 -1.76 -4.60
CA TYR A 66 5.30 -3.21 -4.72
C TYR A 66 6.68 -3.85 -4.58
N LEU A 67 6.70 -5.00 -3.93
CA LEU A 67 7.87 -5.86 -3.82
C LEU A 67 7.99 -6.67 -5.11
N VAL A 68 9.15 -6.67 -5.72
CA VAL A 68 9.52 -7.53 -6.85
C VAL A 68 10.56 -8.53 -6.39
N VAL A 69 10.35 -9.80 -6.68
CA VAL A 69 11.33 -10.87 -6.47
C VAL A 69 11.52 -11.63 -7.77
N GLU A 70 12.69 -11.55 -8.35
CA GLU A 70 13.07 -12.24 -9.58
C GLU A 70 13.78 -13.55 -9.24
N PHE A 71 13.44 -14.63 -9.96
CA PHE A 71 13.94 -16.00 -9.72
C PHE A 71 14.81 -16.50 -10.87
N CYS A 72 15.34 -15.62 -11.70
CA CYS A 72 16.18 -16.00 -12.83
C CYS A 72 17.51 -16.62 -12.38
N ASP A 73 18.63 -16.25 -13.00
CA ASP A 73 19.95 -16.81 -12.68
C ASP A 73 20.40 -16.53 -11.23
N SER A 74 19.93 -15.45 -10.64
CA SER A 74 20.11 -15.11 -9.24
C SER A 74 18.81 -14.56 -8.67
N ILE A 75 18.59 -14.79 -7.35
CA ILE A 75 17.43 -14.22 -6.67
C ILE A 75 17.74 -12.75 -6.37
N ILE A 76 16.94 -11.86 -6.95
CA ILE A 76 17.01 -10.42 -6.74
C ILE A 76 15.69 -9.95 -6.16
N ALA A 77 15.74 -9.17 -5.08
CA ALA A 77 14.56 -8.57 -4.48
C ALA A 77 14.74 -7.05 -4.36
N TYR A 78 13.71 -6.30 -4.72
CA TYR A 78 13.68 -4.84 -4.59
C TYR A 78 12.26 -4.34 -4.43
N ILE A 79 12.12 -3.11 -3.93
CA ILE A 79 10.85 -2.39 -3.91
C ILE A 79 10.85 -1.42 -5.09
N ASP A 80 9.81 -1.51 -5.91
CA ASP A 80 9.59 -0.62 -7.02
C ASP A 80 8.29 0.17 -6.81
N ARG A 81 8.07 1.23 -7.58
CA ARG A 81 6.99 2.18 -7.41
C ARG A 81 6.25 2.47 -8.70
N ASN A 82 4.93 2.49 -8.62
CA ASN A 82 4.12 3.02 -9.71
C ASN A 82 4.40 4.53 -9.86
N PRO A 83 4.49 5.05 -11.09
CA PRO A 83 4.60 6.48 -11.31
C PRO A 83 3.36 7.18 -10.74
N VAL A 84 3.58 8.18 -9.91
CA VAL A 84 2.51 8.97 -9.31
C VAL A 84 2.56 10.40 -9.84
N LYS A 85 1.38 10.98 -10.06
CA LYS A 85 1.22 12.40 -10.35
C LYS A 85 0.74 13.10 -9.09
N ILE A 86 1.53 14.03 -8.58
CA ILE A 86 1.12 14.92 -7.51
C ILE A 86 0.19 15.97 -8.11
N ILE A 87 -1.00 16.13 -7.54
CA ILE A 87 -1.98 17.14 -7.94
C ILE A 87 -2.26 17.98 -6.71
N GLU A 88 -1.98 19.27 -6.81
CA GLU A 88 -2.40 20.25 -5.81
C GLU A 88 -3.85 20.64 -6.07
N LYS A 89 -4.63 20.72 -5.03
CA LYS A 89 -6.03 21.16 -5.05
C LYS A 89 -6.24 22.17 -3.95
N GLU A 90 -7.03 23.17 -4.23
CA GLU A 90 -7.50 24.14 -3.24
C GLU A 90 -9.00 23.96 -3.03
N ALA A 91 -9.46 24.13 -1.82
CA ALA A 91 -10.86 24.17 -1.49
C ALA A 91 -11.11 25.28 -0.46
N PHE A 92 -12.28 25.90 -0.52
CA PHE A 92 -12.73 26.90 0.42
C PHE A 92 -14.13 26.52 0.89
N GLY A 93 -14.40 26.70 2.17
CA GLY A 93 -15.73 26.47 2.71
C GLY A 93 -16.01 27.34 3.91
N ILE A 94 -17.29 27.73 4.07
CA ILE A 94 -17.84 28.35 5.29
C ILE A 94 -18.61 27.26 6.01
N ILE A 95 -18.35 27.09 7.30
CA ILE A 95 -19.00 26.08 8.13
C ILE A 95 -20.43 26.52 8.41
N GLU A 96 -21.40 25.75 7.91
CA GLU A 96 -22.82 25.99 8.15
C GLU A 96 -23.39 25.08 9.25
N SER A 97 -22.83 23.89 9.40
CA SER A 97 -23.25 22.88 10.39
C SER A 97 -22.03 22.22 11.04
N SER A 98 -21.20 21.55 10.23
CA SER A 98 -19.97 20.93 10.69
C SER A 98 -18.86 21.06 9.65
N LEU A 99 -17.60 20.95 10.09
CA LEU A 99 -16.44 20.93 9.20
C LEU A 99 -16.54 19.77 8.21
N SER A 100 -16.93 18.58 8.70
CA SER A 100 -17.02 17.38 7.89
C SER A 100 -18.00 17.53 6.73
N GLU A 101 -19.21 17.98 7.01
CA GLU A 101 -20.23 18.21 5.99
C GLU A 101 -19.82 19.26 4.98
N THR A 102 -19.20 20.35 5.45
CA THR A 102 -18.72 21.41 4.55
C THR A 102 -17.60 20.92 3.65
N MET A 103 -16.64 20.13 4.17
CA MET A 103 -15.56 19.58 3.37
C MET A 103 -16.05 18.52 2.36
N GLU A 104 -17.00 17.68 2.76
CA GLU A 104 -17.62 16.70 1.87
C GLU A 104 -18.39 17.37 0.73
N ALA A 105 -19.12 18.46 1.03
CA ALA A 105 -19.82 19.25 0.02
C ALA A 105 -18.86 19.88 -1.01
N GLN A 106 -17.61 20.16 -0.62
CA GLN A 106 -16.54 20.60 -1.52
C GLN A 106 -15.86 19.43 -2.27
N GLY A 107 -16.32 18.21 -2.10
CA GLY A 107 -15.74 17.01 -2.73
C GLY A 107 -14.39 16.59 -2.16
N LEU A 108 -14.08 17.01 -0.95
CA LEU A 108 -12.88 16.58 -0.24
C LEU A 108 -13.08 15.20 0.39
N PRO A 109 -12.06 14.34 0.37
CA PRO A 109 -12.19 13.00 0.95
C PRO A 109 -12.28 13.06 2.48
N THR A 110 -13.16 12.27 3.08
CA THR A 110 -13.34 12.16 4.54
C THR A 110 -12.02 11.83 5.25
N GLN A 111 -11.11 11.07 4.62
CA GLN A 111 -9.79 10.79 5.19
C GLN A 111 -8.98 12.05 5.47
N LEU A 112 -9.10 13.09 4.63
CA LEU A 112 -8.41 14.36 4.85
C LEU A 112 -8.83 15.04 6.16
N ILE A 113 -10.11 14.90 6.54
CA ILE A 113 -10.63 15.47 7.79
C ILE A 113 -9.94 14.81 8.99
N TYR A 114 -9.82 13.48 8.97
CA TYR A 114 -9.11 12.74 10.02
C TYR A 114 -7.62 13.09 10.05
N ASP A 115 -6.97 13.15 8.90
CA ASP A 115 -5.55 13.51 8.81
C ASP A 115 -5.31 14.94 9.37
N MET A 116 -6.23 15.88 9.11
CA MET A 116 -6.16 17.22 9.64
C MET A 116 -6.37 17.25 11.17
N SER A 117 -7.37 16.54 11.69
CA SER A 117 -7.73 16.59 13.11
C SER A 117 -6.79 15.81 14.00
N ASP A 118 -6.28 14.68 13.53
CA ASP A 118 -5.50 13.75 14.35
C ASP A 118 -3.99 13.92 14.19
N ASP A 119 -3.52 14.30 12.99
CA ASP A 119 -2.09 14.37 12.67
C ASP A 119 -1.59 15.79 12.46
N ILE A 120 -2.17 16.54 11.51
CA ILE A 120 -1.58 17.79 11.03
C ILE A 120 -1.82 18.94 12.01
N TYR A 121 -3.05 19.09 12.48
CA TYR A 121 -3.47 20.22 13.31
C TYR A 121 -3.94 19.82 14.71
N ALA A 122 -3.76 18.57 15.11
CA ALA A 122 -4.19 18.02 16.40
C ALA A 122 -3.82 18.89 17.62
N TRP A 123 -2.68 19.59 17.54
CA TRP A 123 -2.14 20.41 18.63
C TRP A 123 -2.29 21.92 18.42
N THR A 124 -2.80 22.36 17.27
CA THR A 124 -2.87 23.78 16.90
C THR A 124 -4.29 24.30 16.75
N ILE A 125 -5.23 23.42 16.42
CA ILE A 125 -6.64 23.78 16.21
C ILE A 125 -7.53 22.92 17.12
N ASP A 126 -8.37 23.58 17.90
CA ASP A 126 -9.41 22.89 18.66
C ASP A 126 -10.65 22.70 17.79
N PHE A 127 -10.70 21.57 17.09
CA PHE A 127 -11.80 21.23 16.20
C PHE A 127 -13.15 21.09 16.90
N THR A 128 -13.18 20.95 18.22
CA THR A 128 -14.42 20.89 19.00
C THR A 128 -15.06 22.25 19.22
N ARG A 129 -14.34 23.33 18.91
CA ARG A 129 -14.80 24.74 19.11
C ARG A 129 -15.12 25.45 17.80
N LEU A 130 -15.09 24.76 16.68
CA LEU A 130 -15.51 25.33 15.40
C LEU A 130 -16.98 25.70 15.45
N GLN A 131 -17.31 26.89 14.93
CA GLN A 131 -18.66 27.43 14.94
C GLN A 131 -19.19 27.71 13.54
N GLU A 132 -20.50 27.84 13.45
CA GLU A 132 -21.15 28.32 12.22
C GLU A 132 -20.59 29.69 11.85
N GLY A 133 -20.21 29.88 10.59
CA GLY A 133 -19.57 31.09 10.08
C GLY A 133 -18.04 31.02 10.03
N ASP A 134 -17.41 30.08 10.71
CA ASP A 134 -15.98 29.83 10.54
C ASP A 134 -15.68 29.38 9.10
N ASN A 135 -14.47 29.65 8.63
CA ASN A 135 -14.09 29.30 7.27
C ASN A 135 -12.72 28.64 7.21
N PHE A 136 -12.50 27.88 6.14
CA PHE A 136 -11.22 27.25 5.83
C PHE A 136 -10.84 27.45 4.35
N LYS A 137 -9.54 27.36 4.09
CA LYS A 137 -8.98 27.30 2.74
C LYS A 137 -7.80 26.34 2.73
#